data_a1bd3fd517a4651671ba4b72ea58568e
#
_entry.id   a1bd3fd517a4651671ba4b72ea58568e
#
_cell.length_a   1.000
_cell.length_b   1.000
_cell.length_c   1.000
_cell.angle_alpha   90.00
_cell.angle_beta   90.00
_cell.angle_gamma   90.00
#
_symmetry.space_group_name_H-M   'P 1'
#
loop_
_entity.id
_entity.type
_entity.pdbx_description
1 polymer ?
#
loop_
_entity_poly.entity_id
_entity_poly.type
_entity_poly.pdbx_seq_one_letter_code
_entity_poly.pdbx_strand_id
1 'polypeptide(L)'
;MKQNNIFFRYFSPVAAQQKLYVAALVALLSSSAYEAEAQVGEPFIHDPSTIAQCDGKYYTFGTGEGGLWSEDGWTWQGGAVRPGRGAAPDVLKIGDRYLVAYSATGGGLGGSHRGDVLTMWNKTLDPKSPDFKYTEPVVVASSLDDEDCDAIDAGLLLDPTTGRLWLSYGTYFGFIRLVELDPKTGKRMEGNEPVNIAIDCEATDLIYRNGWYYLLGTHGTCCDGPNSTYNIVVGRSRKITGPYVDNVGREMLQGGGKMVIAANNLKTGPGHFGRYIEEEGVEKMSFHYESDFRQGGRSVLAIRPLLW
;
A
#
# COMPACT_ATOMS: atom_id res chain seq x y z
N MET A 1 -4.04 51.70 67.34
CA MET A 1 -5.23 51.23 66.59
C MET A 1 -4.85 51.06 65.16
N LYS A 2 -4.66 49.79 64.66
CA LYS A 2 -4.42 49.45 63.27
C LYS A 2 -5.61 48.67 62.75
N GLN A 3 -6.36 49.21 61.81
CA GLN A 3 -7.47 48.52 61.16
C GLN A 3 -6.91 47.60 60.12
N ASN A 4 -7.19 46.30 60.18
CA ASN A 4 -6.93 45.33 59.13
C ASN A 4 -8.12 45.30 58.18
N ASN A 5 -7.92 45.68 56.93
CA ASN A 5 -8.86 45.53 55.85
C ASN A 5 -8.64 44.16 55.22
N ILE A 6 -9.56 43.24 55.37
CA ILE A 6 -9.63 41.95 54.71
C ILE A 6 -10.41 42.12 53.40
N PHE A 7 -9.72 42.04 52.27
CA PHE A 7 -10.35 41.99 50.94
C PHE A 7 -10.82 40.55 50.63
N PHE A 8 -12.14 40.32 50.69
CA PHE A 8 -12.74 39.14 50.10
C PHE A 8 -12.81 39.30 48.59
N ARG A 9 -12.02 38.48 47.82
CA ARG A 9 -12.21 38.32 46.39
C ARG A 9 -13.40 37.38 46.15
N TYR A 10 -14.48 37.93 45.64
CA TYR A 10 -15.59 37.14 45.09
C TYR A 10 -15.15 36.54 43.78
N PHE A 11 -14.94 35.23 43.71
CA PHE A 11 -14.84 34.52 42.46
C PHE A 11 -16.24 34.38 41.87
N SER A 12 -16.47 34.96 40.69
CA SER A 12 -17.73 34.87 39.98
C SER A 12 -17.98 33.38 39.55
N PRO A 13 -19.16 32.83 39.90
CA PRO A 13 -19.51 31.44 39.51
C PRO A 13 -19.55 31.23 37.99
N VAL A 14 -19.71 32.28 37.19
CA VAL A 14 -19.71 32.24 35.73
C VAL A 14 -18.36 31.84 35.17
N ALA A 15 -17.26 32.32 35.76
CA ALA A 15 -15.89 31.98 35.29
C ALA A 15 -15.50 30.50 35.56
N ALA A 16 -16.05 29.93 36.63
CA ALA A 16 -15.86 28.52 36.96
C ALA A 16 -16.65 27.60 36.00
N GLN A 17 -17.88 27.96 35.65
CA GLN A 17 -18.68 27.23 34.67
C GLN A 17 -18.08 27.26 33.26
N GLN A 18 -17.61 28.41 32.80
CA GLN A 18 -16.94 28.50 31.48
C GLN A 18 -15.69 27.63 31.40
N LYS A 19 -14.87 27.56 32.44
CA LYS A 19 -13.70 26.67 32.50
C LYS A 19 -14.08 25.19 32.48
N LEU A 20 -15.19 24.81 33.11
CA LEU A 20 -15.69 23.43 33.03
C LEU A 20 -16.20 23.06 31.64
N TYR A 21 -16.90 23.96 30.95
CA TYR A 21 -17.38 23.71 29.58
C TYR A 21 -16.23 23.60 28.59
N VAL A 22 -15.19 24.42 28.68
CA VAL A 22 -14.00 24.34 27.82
C VAL A 22 -13.22 23.06 28.10
N ALA A 23 -13.07 22.66 29.37
CA ALA A 23 -12.40 21.39 29.71
C ALA A 23 -13.20 20.16 29.23
N ALA A 24 -14.54 20.19 29.32
CA ALA A 24 -15.40 19.13 28.81
C ALA A 24 -15.40 19.06 27.29
N LEU A 25 -15.35 20.21 26.58
CA LEU A 25 -15.27 20.27 25.12
C LEU A 25 -13.90 19.77 24.60
N VAL A 26 -12.82 20.12 25.29
CA VAL A 26 -11.47 19.61 24.96
C VAL A 26 -11.36 18.11 25.24
N ALA A 27 -11.97 17.59 26.31
CA ALA A 27 -12.01 16.17 26.61
C ALA A 27 -12.87 15.39 25.58
N LEU A 28 -13.97 15.97 25.10
CA LEU A 28 -14.81 15.38 24.04
C LEU A 28 -14.10 15.41 22.66
N LEU A 29 -13.36 16.46 22.36
CA LEU A 29 -12.57 16.54 21.12
C LEU A 29 -11.34 15.64 21.15
N SER A 30 -10.77 15.38 22.33
CA SER A 30 -9.64 14.43 22.45
C SER A 30 -10.06 12.97 22.47
N SER A 31 -11.30 12.64 22.86
CA SER A 31 -11.81 11.28 22.79
C SER A 31 -12.30 10.88 21.38
N SER A 32 -12.71 11.85 20.57
CA SER A 32 -13.12 11.58 19.18
C SER A 32 -11.95 11.41 18.18
N ALA A 33 -10.75 11.77 18.57
CA ALA A 33 -9.57 11.63 17.71
C ALA A 33 -8.94 10.21 17.72
N TYR A 34 -9.42 9.28 18.53
CA TYR A 34 -8.81 7.96 18.69
C TYR A 34 -9.59 6.78 18.10
N GLU A 35 -10.80 6.99 17.59
CA GLU A 35 -11.65 5.87 17.14
C GLU A 35 -11.83 5.72 15.63
N ALA A 36 -11.25 6.54 14.80
CA ALA A 36 -11.49 6.51 13.36
C ALA A 36 -10.44 5.67 12.59
N GLU A 37 -10.17 4.41 12.97
CA GLU A 37 -9.04 3.73 12.34
C GLU A 37 -9.17 2.24 12.04
N ALA A 38 -10.28 1.61 12.20
CA ALA A 38 -10.41 0.20 11.82
C ALA A 38 -11.38 0.08 10.63
N GLN A 39 -10.90 -0.48 9.52
CA GLN A 39 -11.81 -1.08 8.55
C GLN A 39 -12.67 -2.09 9.31
N VAL A 40 -13.96 -2.10 9.02
CA VAL A 40 -14.92 -3.01 9.67
C VAL A 40 -15.18 -4.26 8.82
N GLY A 41 -15.83 -5.25 9.39
CA GLY A 41 -16.08 -6.53 8.75
C GLY A 41 -14.94 -7.52 8.98
N GLU A 42 -14.47 -8.13 7.90
CA GLU A 42 -13.40 -9.14 7.91
C GLU A 42 -12.20 -8.67 7.07
N PRO A 43 -11.49 -7.61 7.47
CA PRO A 43 -10.44 -6.99 6.66
C PRO A 43 -9.11 -7.76 6.69
N PHE A 44 -9.16 -9.09 6.74
CA PHE A 44 -7.97 -9.94 6.88
C PHE A 44 -7.34 -10.20 5.53
N ILE A 45 -6.16 -9.67 5.33
CA ILE A 45 -5.41 -9.80 4.09
C ILE A 45 -3.91 -9.61 4.36
N HIS A 46 -3.09 -10.32 3.60
CA HIS A 46 -1.65 -10.14 3.51
C HIS A 46 -1.31 -9.68 2.09
N ASP A 47 -0.40 -8.71 1.94
CA ASP A 47 0.02 -8.11 0.68
C ASP A 47 -1.16 -7.56 -0.16
N PRO A 48 -1.93 -6.60 0.35
CA PRO A 48 -3.06 -6.07 -0.41
C PRO A 48 -2.59 -5.30 -1.64
N SER A 49 -3.13 -5.65 -2.79
CA SER A 49 -2.96 -4.91 -4.03
C SER A 49 -3.50 -3.48 -3.94
N THR A 50 -3.25 -2.69 -4.97
CA THR A 50 -4.06 -1.52 -5.28
C THR A 50 -5.54 -1.83 -5.12
N ILE A 51 -6.32 -0.92 -4.52
CA ILE A 51 -7.77 -1.03 -4.42
C ILE A 51 -8.38 -0.53 -5.73
N ALA A 52 -8.99 -1.43 -6.48
CA ALA A 52 -9.64 -1.15 -7.74
C ALA A 52 -11.15 -1.06 -7.59
N GLN A 53 -11.76 -0.08 -8.25
CA GLN A 53 -13.21 0.04 -8.32
C GLN A 53 -13.77 -0.69 -9.55
N CYS A 54 -14.79 -1.52 -9.36
CA CYS A 54 -15.47 -2.26 -10.39
C CYS A 54 -16.97 -2.32 -10.06
N ASP A 55 -17.82 -1.83 -10.98
CA ASP A 55 -19.28 -1.86 -10.87
C ASP A 55 -19.82 -1.29 -9.53
N GLY A 56 -19.24 -0.18 -9.09
CA GLY A 56 -19.60 0.51 -7.85
C GLY A 56 -19.09 -0.16 -6.57
N LYS A 57 -18.31 -1.21 -6.67
CA LYS A 57 -17.67 -1.91 -5.55
C LYS A 57 -16.16 -1.77 -5.60
N TYR A 58 -15.51 -2.03 -4.48
CA TYR A 58 -14.07 -1.98 -4.30
C TYR A 58 -13.51 -3.39 -4.13
N TYR A 59 -12.36 -3.64 -4.75
CA TYR A 59 -11.67 -4.94 -4.72
C TYR A 59 -10.20 -4.76 -4.45
N THR A 60 -9.64 -5.62 -3.61
CA THR A 60 -8.20 -5.77 -3.43
C THR A 60 -7.86 -7.26 -3.32
N PHE A 61 -6.73 -7.65 -3.89
CA PHE A 61 -6.26 -9.04 -3.87
C PHE A 61 -5.05 -9.15 -2.94
N GLY A 62 -4.85 -10.31 -2.33
CA GLY A 62 -3.71 -10.57 -1.45
C GLY A 62 -2.92 -11.80 -1.88
N THR A 63 -1.86 -12.07 -1.14
CA THR A 63 -1.12 -13.32 -1.26
C THR A 63 -2.06 -14.52 -1.07
N GLY A 64 -1.97 -15.50 -1.97
CA GLY A 64 -2.91 -16.62 -2.07
C GLY A 64 -3.77 -16.57 -3.33
N GLU A 65 -5.02 -17.01 -3.27
CA GLU A 65 -5.94 -17.08 -4.42
C GLU A 65 -7.11 -16.12 -4.33
N GLY A 66 -7.15 -15.28 -3.31
CA GLY A 66 -8.31 -14.47 -3.01
C GLY A 66 -8.00 -13.02 -2.72
N GLY A 67 -9.01 -12.38 -2.17
CA GLY A 67 -8.94 -11.00 -1.75
C GLY A 67 -10.20 -10.56 -1.04
N LEU A 68 -10.31 -9.28 -0.86
CA LEU A 68 -11.42 -8.61 -0.21
C LEU A 68 -12.21 -7.79 -1.20
N TRP A 69 -13.49 -7.61 -0.91
CA TRP A 69 -14.34 -6.66 -1.61
C TRP A 69 -15.17 -5.85 -0.62
N SER A 70 -15.64 -4.69 -1.06
CA SER A 70 -16.44 -3.76 -0.25
C SER A 70 -17.43 -3.02 -1.14
N GLU A 71 -18.62 -2.67 -0.59
CA GLU A 71 -19.60 -1.80 -1.26
C GLU A 71 -19.33 -0.31 -0.98
N ASP A 72 -18.73 0.00 0.16
CA ASP A 72 -18.56 1.36 0.66
C ASP A 72 -17.09 1.80 0.81
N GLY A 73 -16.13 0.91 0.48
CA GLY A 73 -14.69 1.15 0.68
C GLY A 73 -14.22 1.12 2.14
N TRP A 74 -15.14 0.82 3.06
CA TRP A 74 -14.89 0.82 4.51
C TRP A 74 -15.19 -0.53 5.16
N THR A 75 -16.32 -1.15 4.80
CA THR A 75 -16.72 -2.48 5.29
C THR A 75 -16.26 -3.56 4.34
N TRP A 76 -15.29 -4.36 4.76
CA TRP A 76 -14.63 -5.35 3.93
C TRP A 76 -15.05 -6.77 4.26
N GLN A 77 -15.11 -7.61 3.25
CA GLN A 77 -15.42 -9.03 3.37
C GLN A 77 -14.64 -9.85 2.33
N GLY A 78 -14.39 -11.11 2.66
CA GLY A 78 -13.73 -12.04 1.75
C GLY A 78 -14.60 -12.39 0.54
N GLY A 79 -13.96 -12.94 -0.51
CA GLY A 79 -14.67 -13.45 -1.68
C GLY A 79 -14.32 -12.75 -3.00
N ALA A 80 -13.41 -11.80 -3.02
CA ALA A 80 -12.75 -11.44 -4.27
C ALA A 80 -11.89 -12.63 -4.75
N VAL A 81 -11.92 -12.91 -6.06
CA VAL A 81 -11.31 -14.10 -6.65
C VAL A 81 -10.25 -13.69 -7.66
N ARG A 82 -9.06 -14.19 -7.46
CA ARG A 82 -7.97 -14.17 -8.42
C ARG A 82 -7.48 -15.62 -8.60
N PRO A 83 -7.52 -16.19 -9.81
CA PRO A 83 -7.00 -17.52 -10.06
C PRO A 83 -5.48 -17.58 -9.99
N GLY A 84 -4.95 -18.75 -9.75
CA GLY A 84 -3.53 -19.03 -9.62
C GLY A 84 -3.00 -18.66 -8.23
N ARG A 85 -2.43 -19.65 -7.56
CA ARG A 85 -1.69 -19.39 -6.32
C ARG A 85 -0.50 -18.48 -6.61
N GLY A 86 -0.27 -17.51 -5.75
CA GLY A 86 0.85 -16.63 -5.92
C GLY A 86 0.89 -15.54 -4.86
N ALA A 87 1.96 -14.79 -4.87
CA ALA A 87 2.23 -13.77 -3.87
C ALA A 87 2.08 -12.36 -4.45
N ALA A 88 1.82 -11.42 -3.53
CA ALA A 88 1.99 -10.00 -3.74
C ALA A 88 1.41 -9.48 -5.06
N PRO A 89 0.09 -9.58 -5.26
CA PRO A 89 -0.55 -9.15 -6.50
C PRO A 89 -0.69 -7.63 -6.56
N ASP A 90 -0.79 -7.10 -7.78
CA ASP A 90 -1.33 -5.77 -8.02
C ASP A 90 -2.41 -5.79 -9.10
N VAL A 91 -3.28 -4.78 -9.10
CA VAL A 91 -4.37 -4.65 -10.06
C VAL A 91 -4.50 -3.23 -10.57
N LEU A 92 -4.65 -3.10 -11.89
CA LEU A 92 -4.76 -1.81 -12.55
C LEU A 92 -5.89 -1.83 -13.58
N LYS A 93 -6.79 -0.84 -13.51
CA LYS A 93 -7.81 -0.63 -14.55
C LYS A 93 -7.18 0.06 -15.75
N ILE A 94 -7.28 -0.54 -16.93
CA ILE A 94 -6.82 0.02 -18.20
C ILE A 94 -7.96 -0.04 -19.22
N GLY A 95 -8.52 1.12 -19.55
CA GLY A 95 -9.72 1.19 -20.40
C GLY A 95 -10.93 0.56 -19.72
N ASP A 96 -11.50 -0.45 -20.35
CA ASP A 96 -12.70 -1.17 -19.91
C ASP A 96 -12.42 -2.49 -19.19
N ARG A 97 -11.17 -2.78 -18.85
CA ARG A 97 -10.75 -4.05 -18.23
C ARG A 97 -9.66 -3.84 -17.19
N TYR A 98 -9.35 -4.90 -16.47
CA TYR A 98 -8.38 -4.94 -15.38
C TYR A 98 -7.21 -5.83 -15.74
N LEU A 99 -6.00 -5.29 -15.61
CA LEU A 99 -4.77 -6.06 -15.61
C LEU A 99 -4.44 -6.43 -14.17
N VAL A 100 -4.24 -7.72 -13.92
CA VAL A 100 -3.77 -8.23 -12.62
C VAL A 100 -2.37 -8.80 -12.83
N ALA A 101 -1.43 -8.35 -12.03
CA ALA A 101 -0.10 -8.93 -11.91
C ALA A 101 0.00 -9.71 -10.60
N TYR A 102 0.78 -10.78 -10.57
CA TYR A 102 1.06 -11.57 -9.37
C TYR A 102 2.32 -12.41 -9.56
N SER A 103 2.86 -12.93 -8.48
CA SER A 103 4.11 -13.66 -8.51
C SER A 103 3.90 -15.15 -8.24
N ALA A 104 4.42 -16.00 -9.11
CA ALA A 104 4.56 -17.42 -8.88
C ALA A 104 6.02 -17.67 -8.45
N THR A 105 6.22 -17.81 -7.14
CA THR A 105 7.56 -17.82 -6.58
C THR A 105 8.01 -19.20 -6.14
N GLY A 106 9.30 -19.48 -6.31
CA GLY A 106 10.02 -20.47 -5.54
C GLY A 106 10.83 -19.86 -4.40
N GLY A 107 10.95 -18.52 -4.40
CA GLY A 107 11.65 -17.76 -3.38
C GLY A 107 10.81 -17.50 -2.13
N GLY A 108 11.38 -16.95 -1.16
CA GLY A 108 10.85 -16.58 0.12
C GLY A 108 12.01 -16.36 1.06
N LEU A 109 11.75 -16.01 2.32
CA LEU A 109 12.78 -15.79 3.32
C LEU A 109 13.79 -16.96 3.35
N GLY A 110 15.00 -16.72 2.81
CA GLY A 110 16.06 -17.73 2.72
C GLY A 110 15.82 -18.79 1.64
N GLY A 111 14.88 -18.57 0.73
CA GLY A 111 14.67 -19.42 -0.45
C GLY A 111 15.59 -19.07 -1.61
N SER A 112 15.25 -19.59 -2.78
CA SER A 112 15.97 -19.29 -4.02
C SER A 112 15.45 -17.96 -4.61
N HIS A 113 16.29 -17.25 -5.38
CA HIS A 113 15.88 -16.07 -6.13
C HIS A 113 14.92 -16.39 -7.31
N ARG A 114 14.69 -17.67 -7.57
CA ARG A 114 13.86 -18.13 -8.69
C ARG A 114 12.40 -17.74 -8.48
N GLY A 115 11.84 -17.08 -9.49
CA GLY A 115 10.44 -16.66 -9.51
C GLY A 115 10.01 -16.13 -10.85
N ASP A 116 8.72 -16.00 -11.03
CA ASP A 116 8.07 -15.40 -12.18
C ASP A 116 7.01 -14.41 -11.75
N VAL A 117 6.99 -13.24 -12.38
CA VAL A 117 5.84 -12.33 -12.35
C VAL A 117 4.99 -12.57 -13.59
N LEU A 118 3.70 -12.76 -13.35
CA LEU A 118 2.72 -13.04 -14.40
C LEU A 118 1.67 -11.95 -14.46
N THR A 119 1.10 -11.75 -15.65
CA THR A 119 -0.04 -10.86 -15.86
C THR A 119 -1.21 -11.61 -16.50
N MET A 120 -2.43 -11.19 -16.17
CA MET A 120 -3.66 -11.68 -16.77
C MET A 120 -4.72 -10.58 -16.79
N TRP A 121 -5.68 -10.70 -17.70
CA TRP A 121 -6.75 -9.72 -17.87
C TRP A 121 -8.09 -10.27 -17.43
N ASN A 122 -8.95 -9.38 -16.94
CA ASN A 122 -10.38 -9.64 -16.76
C ASN A 122 -11.19 -8.37 -17.11
N LYS A 123 -12.42 -8.53 -17.60
CA LYS A 123 -13.33 -7.42 -17.85
C LYS A 123 -13.96 -6.89 -16.58
N THR A 124 -14.11 -7.72 -15.57
CA THR A 124 -14.75 -7.38 -14.30
C THR A 124 -14.03 -8.05 -13.15
N LEU A 125 -14.14 -7.48 -11.97
CA LEU A 125 -13.61 -8.08 -10.73
C LEU A 125 -14.72 -8.73 -9.90
N ASP A 126 -16.00 -8.61 -10.32
CA ASP A 126 -17.13 -9.27 -9.65
C ASP A 126 -17.25 -10.74 -10.08
N PRO A 127 -16.96 -11.71 -9.20
CA PRO A 127 -17.03 -13.14 -9.52
C PRO A 127 -18.45 -13.63 -9.83
N LYS A 128 -19.47 -12.81 -9.56
CA LYS A 128 -20.88 -13.11 -9.89
C LYS A 128 -21.27 -12.64 -11.30
N SER A 129 -20.43 -11.85 -11.93
CA SER A 129 -20.70 -11.35 -13.28
C SER A 129 -20.55 -12.46 -14.32
N PRO A 130 -21.42 -12.53 -15.35
CA PRO A 130 -21.26 -13.47 -16.46
C PRO A 130 -19.99 -13.21 -17.29
N ASP A 131 -19.44 -12.00 -17.23
CA ASP A 131 -18.20 -11.62 -17.91
C ASP A 131 -16.94 -11.91 -17.08
N PHE A 132 -17.10 -12.51 -15.89
CA PHE A 132 -15.96 -12.85 -15.03
C PHE A 132 -15.15 -14.01 -15.62
N LYS A 133 -14.10 -13.65 -16.34
CA LYS A 133 -13.21 -14.63 -16.96
C LYS A 133 -11.82 -14.03 -17.14
N TYR A 134 -10.86 -14.57 -16.42
CA TYR A 134 -9.45 -14.23 -16.63
C TYR A 134 -8.90 -14.86 -17.91
N THR A 135 -8.01 -14.15 -18.58
CA THR A 135 -7.18 -14.74 -19.64
C THR A 135 -6.15 -15.70 -19.05
N GLU A 136 -5.55 -16.53 -19.91
CA GLU A 136 -4.36 -17.28 -19.50
C GLU A 136 -3.25 -16.32 -19.04
N PRO A 137 -2.58 -16.65 -17.92
CA PRO A 137 -1.48 -15.82 -17.41
C PRO A 137 -0.27 -15.86 -18.35
N VAL A 138 0.43 -14.73 -18.40
CA VAL A 138 1.63 -14.57 -19.22
C VAL A 138 2.78 -14.12 -18.34
N VAL A 139 3.92 -14.82 -18.40
CA VAL A 139 5.15 -14.43 -17.70
C VAL A 139 5.70 -13.14 -18.32
N VAL A 140 5.98 -12.13 -17.50
CA VAL A 140 6.47 -10.81 -17.91
C VAL A 140 7.83 -10.46 -17.30
N ALA A 141 8.19 -11.10 -16.19
CA ALA A 141 9.52 -11.03 -15.60
C ALA A 141 9.84 -12.37 -14.95
N SER A 142 11.11 -12.73 -14.95
CA SER A 142 11.62 -13.95 -14.31
C SER A 142 12.93 -13.64 -13.61
N SER A 143 13.29 -14.44 -12.64
CA SER A 143 14.58 -14.46 -11.99
C SER A 143 15.10 -15.88 -11.81
N LEU A 144 16.41 -16.04 -11.79
CA LEU A 144 17.12 -17.29 -11.54
C LEU A 144 17.88 -17.21 -10.22
N ASP A 145 18.36 -18.37 -9.75
CA ASP A 145 19.02 -18.48 -8.45
C ASP A 145 20.33 -17.67 -8.31
N ASP A 146 20.98 -17.36 -9.42
CA ASP A 146 22.23 -16.62 -9.52
C ASP A 146 22.05 -15.13 -9.88
N GLU A 147 20.79 -14.67 -9.94
CA GLU A 147 20.49 -13.26 -10.18
C GLU A 147 20.48 -12.42 -8.90
N ASP A 148 20.61 -11.11 -9.08
CA ASP A 148 20.60 -10.10 -8.02
C ASP A 148 19.21 -9.44 -7.84
N CYS A 149 18.15 -10.17 -8.16
CA CYS A 149 16.76 -9.73 -8.08
C CYS A 149 15.84 -10.94 -7.96
N ASP A 150 14.81 -10.83 -7.14
CA ASP A 150 13.70 -11.79 -7.08
C ASP A 150 12.55 -11.31 -7.96
N ALA A 151 12.00 -12.18 -8.83
CA ALA A 151 10.80 -11.83 -9.59
C ALA A 151 9.54 -12.04 -8.74
N ILE A 152 9.30 -11.11 -7.83
CA ILE A 152 8.17 -11.09 -6.89
C ILE A 152 7.72 -9.63 -6.65
N ASP A 153 6.62 -9.43 -5.97
CA ASP A 153 6.10 -8.13 -5.52
C ASP A 153 5.83 -7.15 -6.68
N ALA A 154 4.85 -7.51 -7.49
CA ALA A 154 4.46 -6.76 -8.66
C ALA A 154 3.75 -5.44 -8.31
N GLY A 155 4.27 -4.31 -8.81
CA GLY A 155 3.60 -3.01 -8.78
C GLY A 155 3.41 -2.43 -10.19
N LEU A 156 2.18 -2.06 -10.56
CA LEU A 156 1.80 -1.61 -11.90
C LEU A 156 1.56 -0.10 -11.94
N LEU A 157 2.09 0.60 -12.94
CA LEU A 157 1.76 1.99 -13.23
C LEU A 157 1.48 2.20 -14.72
N LEU A 158 0.29 2.64 -15.08
CA LEU A 158 0.05 3.29 -16.36
C LEU A 158 0.46 4.76 -16.22
N ASP A 159 1.59 5.12 -16.80
CA ASP A 159 2.12 6.49 -16.73
C ASP A 159 1.18 7.47 -17.41
N PRO A 160 0.55 8.40 -16.66
CA PRO A 160 -0.43 9.32 -17.22
C PRO A 160 0.18 10.35 -18.17
N THR A 161 1.50 10.49 -18.22
CA THR A 161 2.18 11.44 -19.09
C THR A 161 2.51 10.88 -20.46
N THR A 162 2.72 9.57 -20.54
CA THR A 162 3.20 8.91 -21.76
C THR A 162 2.24 7.81 -22.26
N GLY A 163 1.33 7.34 -21.40
CA GLY A 163 0.49 6.18 -21.68
C GLY A 163 1.24 4.85 -21.68
N ARG A 164 2.50 4.82 -21.25
CA ARG A 164 3.32 3.61 -21.13
C ARG A 164 2.96 2.87 -19.85
N LEU A 165 2.94 1.56 -19.91
CA LEU A 165 2.67 0.70 -18.78
C LEU A 165 3.98 0.19 -18.19
N TRP A 166 4.15 0.30 -16.89
CA TRP A 166 5.34 -0.09 -16.17
C TRP A 166 5.02 -1.09 -15.09
N LEU A 167 5.97 -2.00 -14.84
CA LEU A 167 5.95 -2.97 -13.77
C LEU A 167 7.23 -2.83 -12.95
N SER A 168 7.11 -2.56 -11.64
CA SER A 168 8.19 -2.73 -10.67
C SER A 168 8.08 -4.11 -10.01
N TYR A 169 9.21 -4.71 -9.64
CA TYR A 169 9.27 -5.99 -8.95
C TYR A 169 10.63 -6.18 -8.25
N GLY A 170 10.68 -6.99 -7.23
CA GLY A 170 11.89 -7.31 -6.48
C GLY A 170 11.69 -7.33 -4.97
N THR A 171 12.73 -7.79 -4.26
CA THR A 171 12.78 -7.82 -2.79
C THR A 171 14.04 -7.16 -2.24
N TYR A 172 14.12 -7.05 -0.91
CA TYR A 172 15.32 -6.54 -0.21
C TYR A 172 16.53 -7.50 -0.27
N PHE A 173 16.38 -8.68 -0.88
CA PHE A 173 17.53 -9.58 -1.15
C PHE A 173 18.32 -9.19 -2.39
N GLY A 174 17.87 -8.19 -3.14
CA GLY A 174 18.52 -7.73 -4.36
C GLY A 174 18.01 -6.36 -4.80
N PHE A 175 18.00 -6.16 -6.12
CA PHE A 175 17.49 -4.94 -6.70
C PHE A 175 15.98 -4.97 -6.91
N ILE A 176 15.35 -3.82 -6.72
CA ILE A 176 14.05 -3.55 -7.32
C ILE A 176 14.28 -3.16 -8.77
N ARG A 177 13.61 -3.87 -9.68
CA ARG A 177 13.68 -3.66 -11.11
C ARG A 177 12.39 -3.08 -11.67
N LEU A 178 12.55 -2.31 -12.74
CA LEU A 178 11.46 -1.70 -13.49
C LEU A 178 11.55 -2.16 -14.95
N VAL A 179 10.42 -2.64 -15.49
CA VAL A 179 10.29 -3.02 -16.90
C VAL A 179 9.06 -2.40 -17.53
N GLU A 180 9.08 -2.21 -18.84
CA GLU A 180 7.94 -1.73 -19.60
C GLU A 180 7.10 -2.88 -20.15
N LEU A 181 5.77 -2.74 -20.01
CA LEU A 181 4.79 -3.64 -20.58
C LEU A 181 3.99 -2.94 -21.69
N ASP A 182 3.48 -3.71 -22.62
CA ASP A 182 2.50 -3.22 -23.60
C ASP A 182 1.13 -3.04 -22.91
N PRO A 183 0.57 -1.82 -22.87
CA PRO A 183 -0.69 -1.55 -22.18
C PRO A 183 -1.90 -2.24 -22.83
N LYS A 184 -1.79 -2.75 -24.06
CA LYS A 184 -2.86 -3.47 -24.75
C LYS A 184 -2.86 -4.95 -24.42
N THR A 185 -1.69 -5.54 -24.28
CA THR A 185 -1.54 -7.00 -24.09
C THR A 185 -1.14 -7.39 -22.67
N GLY A 186 -0.57 -6.47 -21.89
CA GLY A 186 0.00 -6.75 -20.57
C GLY A 186 1.33 -7.52 -20.64
N LYS A 187 1.89 -7.74 -21.82
CA LYS A 187 3.14 -8.47 -22.03
C LYS A 187 4.34 -7.53 -21.92
N ARG A 188 5.50 -8.07 -21.58
CA ARG A 188 6.76 -7.32 -21.62
C ARG A 188 7.04 -6.82 -23.04
N MET A 189 7.51 -5.57 -23.14
CA MET A 189 7.97 -5.00 -24.39
C MET A 189 9.27 -5.65 -24.82
N GLU A 190 9.36 -6.07 -26.08
CA GLU A 190 10.60 -6.64 -26.65
C GLU A 190 11.74 -5.61 -26.61
N GLY A 191 12.94 -6.08 -26.28
CA GLY A 191 14.14 -5.24 -26.20
C GLY A 191 14.16 -4.28 -25.03
N ASN A 192 13.18 -4.36 -24.11
CA ASN A 192 13.17 -3.57 -22.89
C ASN A 192 13.96 -4.31 -21.79
N GLU A 193 15.18 -3.81 -21.51
CA GLU A 193 15.98 -4.36 -20.41
C GLU A 193 15.51 -3.81 -19.06
N PRO A 194 15.54 -4.61 -17.97
CA PRO A 194 15.20 -4.16 -16.65
C PRO A 194 16.12 -3.05 -16.16
N VAL A 195 15.54 -2.05 -15.50
CA VAL A 195 16.28 -0.95 -14.88
C VAL A 195 16.25 -1.13 -13.37
N ASN A 196 17.40 -1.15 -12.72
CA ASN A 196 17.48 -1.15 -11.27
C ASN A 196 17.11 0.23 -10.72
N ILE A 197 16.16 0.31 -9.79
CA ILE A 197 15.61 1.58 -9.28
C ILE A 197 15.72 1.75 -7.76
N ALA A 198 15.87 0.66 -6.99
CA ALA A 198 16.05 0.68 -5.55
C ALA A 198 16.75 -0.59 -5.05
N ILE A 199 17.17 -0.56 -3.79
CA ILE A 199 17.63 -1.71 -3.00
C ILE A 199 17.05 -1.59 -1.59
N ASP A 200 17.20 -2.65 -0.79
CA ASP A 200 16.85 -2.66 0.65
C ASP A 200 15.37 -2.34 0.91
N CYS A 201 14.52 -2.71 -0.03
CA CYS A 201 13.06 -2.64 0.09
C CYS A 201 12.40 -3.69 -0.82
N GLU A 202 11.11 -3.87 -0.63
CA GLU A 202 10.25 -4.74 -1.46
C GLU A 202 8.86 -4.14 -1.60
N ALA A 203 7.92 -4.87 -2.23
CA ALA A 203 6.52 -4.45 -2.37
C ALA A 203 6.41 -3.00 -2.87
N THR A 204 7.07 -2.73 -3.99
CA THR A 204 7.16 -1.38 -4.51
C THR A 204 6.01 -1.05 -5.43
N ASP A 205 5.49 0.17 -5.32
CA ASP A 205 4.55 0.74 -6.27
C ASP A 205 4.93 2.19 -6.62
N LEU A 206 4.47 2.65 -7.77
CA LEU A 206 4.79 3.95 -8.32
C LEU A 206 3.56 4.85 -8.37
N ILE A 207 3.76 6.12 -8.00
CA ILE A 207 2.75 7.18 -8.18
C ILE A 207 3.38 8.31 -9.00
N TYR A 208 2.62 8.82 -9.99
CA TYR A 208 2.96 10.08 -10.65
C TYR A 208 2.08 11.21 -10.10
N ARG A 209 2.73 12.30 -9.65
CA ARG A 209 2.04 13.49 -9.15
C ARG A 209 2.87 14.75 -9.41
N ASN A 210 2.23 15.77 -9.99
CA ASN A 210 2.81 17.11 -10.16
C ASN A 210 4.22 17.12 -10.78
N GLY A 211 4.44 16.28 -11.80
CA GLY A 211 5.73 16.23 -12.51
C GLY A 211 6.80 15.41 -11.78
N TRP A 212 6.43 14.60 -10.79
CA TRP A 212 7.30 13.69 -10.08
C TRP A 212 6.74 12.28 -10.07
N TYR A 213 7.63 11.31 -10.21
CA TYR A 213 7.38 9.91 -9.88
C TYR A 213 7.83 9.68 -8.44
N TYR A 214 6.98 9.05 -7.65
CA TYR A 214 7.24 8.62 -6.29
C TYR A 214 7.28 7.10 -6.28
N LEU A 215 8.40 6.54 -5.82
CA LEU A 215 8.57 5.12 -5.59
C LEU A 215 8.36 4.87 -4.09
N LEU A 216 7.28 4.19 -3.76
CA LEU A 216 7.04 3.71 -2.41
C LEU A 216 7.50 2.26 -2.33
N GLY A 217 8.13 1.90 -1.24
CA GLY A 217 8.62 0.54 -1.00
C GLY A 217 8.51 0.20 0.47
N THR A 218 8.46 -1.08 0.77
CA THR A 218 8.44 -1.59 2.12
C THR A 218 9.86 -2.01 2.54
N HIS A 219 10.32 -1.42 3.62
CA HIS A 219 11.61 -1.70 4.24
C HIS A 219 11.43 -2.50 5.53
N GLY A 220 12.43 -3.27 5.95
CA GLY A 220 12.39 -4.07 7.16
C GLY A 220 12.08 -5.54 6.88
N THR A 221 11.69 -6.28 7.90
CA THR A 221 11.50 -7.73 7.85
C THR A 221 10.04 -8.10 7.79
N CYS A 222 9.68 -8.89 6.76
CA CYS A 222 8.36 -9.49 6.53
C CYS A 222 8.10 -10.72 7.40
N CYS A 223 6.82 -11.07 7.47
CA CYS A 223 6.35 -12.43 7.76
C CYS A 223 6.72 -12.94 9.16
N ASP A 224 6.92 -12.01 10.12
CA ASP A 224 7.26 -12.30 11.51
C ASP A 224 6.16 -11.80 12.49
N GLY A 225 4.98 -11.55 11.98
CA GLY A 225 3.81 -11.14 12.77
C GLY A 225 4.11 -9.98 13.72
N PRO A 226 3.98 -10.17 15.05
CA PRO A 226 4.25 -9.13 16.03
C PRO A 226 5.68 -8.58 16.03
N ASN A 227 6.65 -9.33 15.55
CA ASN A 227 8.07 -8.96 15.51
C ASN A 227 8.46 -8.31 14.18
N SER A 228 7.55 -8.23 13.21
CA SER A 228 7.81 -7.58 11.93
C SER A 228 8.27 -6.13 12.13
N THR A 229 9.33 -5.77 11.43
CA THR A 229 9.89 -4.42 11.43
C THR A 229 9.49 -3.63 10.19
N TYR A 230 8.55 -4.11 9.41
CA TYR A 230 8.03 -3.46 8.22
C TYR A 230 7.70 -2.00 8.47
N ASN A 231 8.06 -1.18 7.51
CA ASN A 231 7.71 0.23 7.41
C ASN A 231 7.73 0.65 5.94
N ILE A 232 6.93 1.64 5.57
CA ILE A 232 6.88 2.14 4.19
C ILE A 232 7.77 3.37 4.07
N VAL A 233 8.62 3.36 3.05
CA VAL A 233 9.52 4.46 2.68
C VAL A 233 9.21 4.99 1.29
N VAL A 234 9.65 6.21 0.98
CA VAL A 234 9.44 6.86 -0.32
C VAL A 234 10.68 7.59 -0.81
N GLY A 235 10.96 7.45 -2.10
CA GLY A 235 11.85 8.32 -2.86
C GLY A 235 11.13 8.92 -4.07
N ARG A 236 11.66 9.98 -4.66
CA ARG A 236 11.06 10.62 -5.84
C ARG A 236 12.07 10.89 -6.94
N SER A 237 11.59 10.93 -8.18
CA SER A 237 12.38 11.24 -9.37
C SER A 237 11.59 12.06 -10.38
N ARG A 238 12.28 12.80 -11.27
CA ARG A 238 11.67 13.42 -12.46
C ARG A 238 11.49 12.44 -13.62
N LYS A 239 12.15 11.29 -13.55
CA LYS A 239 12.09 10.25 -14.58
C LYS A 239 11.60 8.97 -13.92
N ILE A 240 10.75 8.23 -14.61
CA ILE A 240 10.23 6.96 -14.11
C ILE A 240 11.33 5.91 -13.86
N THR A 241 12.40 5.98 -14.61
CA THR A 241 13.59 5.12 -14.45
C THR A 241 14.58 5.59 -13.37
N GLY A 242 14.23 6.63 -12.62
CA GLY A 242 15.08 7.16 -11.56
C GLY A 242 16.14 8.19 -12.03
N PRO A 243 17.16 8.51 -11.19
CA PRO A 243 17.30 7.99 -9.84
C PRO A 243 16.21 8.51 -8.89
N TYR A 244 15.74 7.65 -7.99
CA TYR A 244 14.82 8.02 -6.92
C TYR A 244 15.62 8.44 -5.70
N VAL A 245 15.32 9.62 -5.16
CA VAL A 245 16.00 10.20 -4.00
C VAL A 245 15.03 10.51 -2.88
N ASP A 246 15.47 10.36 -1.65
CA ASP A 246 14.73 10.77 -0.46
C ASP A 246 14.80 12.29 -0.21
N ASN A 247 14.26 12.73 0.91
CA ASN A 247 14.20 14.14 1.29
C ASN A 247 15.56 14.77 1.69
N VAL A 248 16.61 13.96 1.87
CA VAL A 248 17.98 14.42 2.13
C VAL A 248 18.91 14.22 0.92
N GLY A 249 18.38 13.70 -0.20
CA GLY A 249 19.11 13.50 -1.44
C GLY A 249 19.84 12.16 -1.56
N ARG A 250 19.59 11.19 -0.65
CA ARG A 250 20.16 9.85 -0.76
C ARG A 250 19.34 9.03 -1.76
N GLU A 251 20.02 8.36 -2.67
CA GLU A 251 19.39 7.52 -3.67
C GLU A 251 18.82 6.23 -3.08
N MET A 252 17.67 5.77 -3.56
CA MET A 252 17.11 4.47 -3.17
C MET A 252 17.98 3.30 -3.64
N LEU A 253 18.78 3.47 -4.67
CA LEU A 253 19.84 2.53 -5.06
C LEU A 253 21.01 2.45 -4.06
N GLN A 254 21.02 3.32 -3.06
CA GLN A 254 21.99 3.35 -1.95
C GLN A 254 21.29 3.13 -0.59
N GLY A 255 20.09 2.55 -0.60
CA GLY A 255 19.28 2.34 0.60
C GLY A 255 18.72 3.64 1.18
N GLY A 256 18.49 4.67 0.33
CA GLY A 256 17.73 5.86 0.70
C GLY A 256 16.23 5.56 0.80
N GLY A 257 15.50 6.51 1.37
CA GLY A 257 14.05 6.42 1.51
C GLY A 257 13.57 7.18 2.73
N LYS A 258 12.63 8.09 2.55
CA LYS A 258 11.98 8.78 3.66
C LYS A 258 10.85 7.92 4.20
N MET A 259 10.83 7.66 5.51
CA MET A 259 9.74 6.95 6.16
C MET A 259 8.41 7.67 5.99
N VAL A 260 7.39 6.93 5.54
CA VAL A 260 6.01 7.36 5.36
C VAL A 260 5.15 6.86 6.51
N ILE A 261 5.27 5.58 6.85
CA ILE A 261 4.53 4.95 7.93
C ILE A 261 5.38 3.86 8.60
N ALA A 262 5.24 3.73 9.90
CA ALA A 262 5.90 2.72 10.73
C ALA A 262 4.90 2.11 11.73
N ALA A 263 5.36 1.13 12.48
CA ALA A 263 4.59 0.49 13.53
C ALA A 263 4.00 1.51 14.53
N ASN A 264 2.81 1.23 15.02
CA ASN A 264 2.05 2.09 15.92
C ASN A 264 1.40 1.23 17.01
N ASN A 265 1.94 1.29 18.23
CA ASN A 265 1.41 0.60 19.42
C ASN A 265 1.01 -0.87 19.16
N LEU A 266 -0.30 -1.10 18.98
CA LEU A 266 -0.88 -2.43 18.77
C LEU A 266 -0.90 -2.88 17.30
N LYS A 267 -0.36 -2.08 16.39
CA LYS A 267 -0.29 -2.37 14.96
C LYS A 267 1.16 -2.36 14.54
N THR A 268 1.66 -3.52 14.13
CA THR A 268 3.07 -3.72 13.80
C THR A 268 3.26 -4.10 12.33
N GLY A 269 4.41 -3.77 11.79
CA GLY A 269 4.80 -4.16 10.45
C GLY A 269 3.89 -3.61 9.34
N PRO A 270 3.65 -2.27 9.22
CA PRO A 270 2.92 -1.72 8.08
C PRO A 270 3.75 -1.87 6.82
N GLY A 271 3.21 -2.54 5.82
CA GLY A 271 3.91 -2.80 4.58
C GLY A 271 2.98 -3.15 3.42
N HIS A 272 3.61 -3.39 2.28
CA HIS A 272 2.95 -3.68 1.01
C HIS A 272 2.00 -2.56 0.59
N PHE A 273 2.59 -1.47 0.10
CA PHE A 273 1.84 -0.31 -0.36
C PHE A 273 1.01 -0.64 -1.60
N GLY A 274 -0.27 -0.29 -1.55
CA GLY A 274 -1.16 -0.26 -2.70
C GLY A 274 -1.76 1.13 -2.88
N ARG A 275 -2.08 1.48 -4.11
CA ARG A 275 -2.82 2.71 -4.41
C ARG A 275 -4.29 2.54 -4.08
N TYR A 276 -4.94 3.61 -3.76
CA TYR A 276 -6.39 3.67 -3.62
C TYR A 276 -6.93 4.73 -4.59
N ILE A 277 -8.06 4.44 -5.20
CA ILE A 277 -8.73 5.40 -6.08
C ILE A 277 -9.05 6.65 -5.29
N GLU A 278 -8.75 7.82 -5.88
CA GLU A 278 -9.10 9.12 -5.33
C GLU A 278 -10.62 9.20 -5.09
N GLU A 279 -11.00 9.47 -3.86
CA GLU A 279 -12.38 9.61 -3.43
C GLU A 279 -12.54 11.01 -2.83
N GLU A 280 -13.50 11.77 -3.31
CA GLU A 280 -13.78 13.15 -2.86
C GLU A 280 -12.55 14.09 -2.87
N GLY A 281 -11.60 13.89 -3.79
CA GLY A 281 -10.37 14.68 -3.88
C GLY A 281 -9.32 14.35 -2.82
N VAL A 282 -9.49 13.28 -2.06
CA VAL A 282 -8.50 12.77 -1.11
C VAL A 282 -7.83 11.54 -1.68
N GLU A 283 -6.54 11.64 -1.95
CA GLU A 283 -5.73 10.48 -2.29
C GLU A 283 -5.52 9.61 -1.05
N LYS A 284 -5.69 8.31 -1.22
CA LYS A 284 -5.51 7.33 -0.16
C LYS A 284 -4.51 6.27 -0.57
N MET A 285 -3.94 5.58 0.40
CA MET A 285 -3.11 4.38 0.23
C MET A 285 -3.71 3.22 1.00
N SER A 286 -3.54 2.02 0.48
CA SER A 286 -3.76 0.77 1.20
C SER A 286 -2.42 0.12 1.54
N PHE A 287 -2.42 -0.66 2.59
CA PHE A 287 -1.31 -1.51 3.03
C PHE A 287 -1.85 -2.52 4.04
N HIS A 288 -1.07 -3.47 4.47
CA HIS A 288 -1.42 -4.29 5.61
C HIS A 288 -0.58 -3.93 6.84
N TYR A 289 -1.09 -4.23 8.02
CA TYR A 289 -0.26 -4.49 9.19
C TYR A 289 0.00 -5.99 9.25
N GLU A 290 1.24 -6.40 9.46
CA GLU A 290 1.60 -7.81 9.69
C GLU A 290 0.84 -8.39 10.88
N SER A 291 0.65 -7.56 11.91
CA SER A 291 -0.08 -7.93 13.11
C SER A 291 -0.87 -6.75 13.66
N ASP A 292 -2.19 -6.92 13.77
CA ASP A 292 -3.06 -6.03 14.53
C ASP A 292 -3.56 -6.74 15.79
N PHE A 293 -3.05 -6.36 16.96
CA PHE A 293 -3.43 -6.97 18.24
C PHE A 293 -4.89 -6.72 18.61
N ARG A 294 -5.55 -5.73 18.02
CA ARG A 294 -6.99 -5.51 18.17
C ARG A 294 -7.81 -6.54 17.38
N GLN A 295 -7.17 -7.20 16.40
CA GLN A 295 -7.75 -8.24 15.53
C GLN A 295 -7.13 -9.62 15.79
N GLY A 296 -6.61 -9.85 17.01
CA GLY A 296 -6.03 -11.13 17.40
C GLY A 296 -4.66 -11.41 16.77
N GLY A 297 -3.91 -10.38 16.39
CA GLY A 297 -2.57 -10.53 15.82
C GLY A 297 -2.54 -11.00 14.37
N ARG A 298 -3.66 -10.89 13.63
CA ARG A 298 -3.73 -11.24 12.20
C ARG A 298 -3.31 -10.07 11.32
N SER A 299 -2.84 -10.36 10.10
CA SER A 299 -2.64 -9.36 9.07
C SER A 299 -3.97 -8.74 8.66
N VAL A 300 -4.04 -7.42 8.59
CA VAL A 300 -5.27 -6.68 8.28
C VAL A 300 -5.02 -5.56 7.29
N LEU A 301 -5.99 -5.34 6.42
CA LEU A 301 -6.04 -4.18 5.53
C LEU A 301 -6.07 -2.88 6.36
N ALA A 302 -5.27 -1.94 5.97
CA ALA A 302 -5.31 -0.57 6.45
C ALA A 302 -5.41 0.41 5.29
N ILE A 303 -6.19 1.45 5.45
CA ILE A 303 -6.38 2.52 4.47
C ILE A 303 -6.10 3.85 5.16
N ARG A 304 -5.26 4.69 4.57
CA ARG A 304 -4.89 6.00 5.11
C ARG A 304 -4.89 7.07 4.03
N PRO A 305 -5.20 8.32 4.37
CA PRO A 305 -4.94 9.43 3.48
C PRO A 305 -3.45 9.51 3.13
N LEU A 306 -3.15 9.76 1.87
CA LEU A 306 -1.81 10.06 1.41
C LEU A 306 -1.66 11.57 1.34
N LEU A 307 -0.88 12.13 2.27
CA LEU A 307 -0.66 13.57 2.36
C LEU A 307 0.67 13.95 1.70
N TRP A 308 0.65 15.02 0.87
CA TRP A 308 1.77 15.48 0.05
C TRP A 308 2.41 16.76 0.59
#